data_46618a919b5f1c8fc5cacded2c660cc9
#
_entry.id   46618a919b5f1c8fc5cacded2c660cc9
#
_cell.length_a   1.000
_cell.length_b   1.000
_cell.length_c   1.000
_cell.angle_alpha   90.00
_cell.angle_beta   90.00
_cell.angle_gamma   90.00
#
_symmetry.space_group_name_H-M   'P 1'
#
loop_
_entity.id
_entity.type
_entity.pdbx_description
1 polymer ?
#
loop_
_entity_poly.entity_id
_entity_poly.type
_entity_poly.pdbx_seq_one_letter_code
_entity_poly.pdbx_strand_id
1 'polypeptide(L)'
;DARTQYQLPDGQTITLSSERYQAPSVLFDPSLIGSEEPGAADVLVNSIQKSDLDLRSKLYSQIVLAGGSSLTPGFGDRMLYEVRSRSPSHTRIRISAPPERIHSAYVGGSILASLATFKNMWVSRAEYEEKGSN
;
A
#
# COMPACT_ATOMS: atom_id res chain seq x y z
N ASP A 1 -21.03 18.55 -9.60
CA ASP A 1 -19.58 18.30 -9.85
C ASP A 1 -18.79 19.54 -9.44
N ALA A 2 -18.09 19.47 -8.29
CA ALA A 2 -17.27 20.58 -7.82
C ALA A 2 -15.99 20.64 -8.69
N ARG A 3 -15.99 21.55 -9.65
CA ARG A 3 -14.78 21.90 -10.41
C ARG A 3 -13.78 22.54 -9.46
N THR A 4 -12.53 22.09 -9.49
CA THR A 4 -11.44 22.65 -8.69
C THR A 4 -10.36 23.16 -9.62
N GLN A 5 -9.88 24.35 -9.36
CA GLN A 5 -8.75 24.93 -10.09
C GLN A 5 -7.44 24.55 -9.40
N TYR A 6 -6.47 24.15 -10.19
CA TYR A 6 -5.13 23.85 -9.75
C TYR A 6 -4.13 24.66 -10.57
N GLN A 7 -3.26 25.39 -9.90
CA GLN A 7 -2.21 26.17 -10.55
C GLN A 7 -0.95 25.32 -10.69
N LEU A 8 -0.48 25.20 -11.92
CA LEU A 8 0.77 24.52 -12.25
C LEU A 8 1.98 25.39 -11.86
N PRO A 9 3.19 24.80 -11.72
CA PRO A 9 4.41 25.53 -11.38
C PRO A 9 4.78 26.65 -12.39
N ASP A 10 4.33 26.55 -13.64
CA ASP A 10 4.51 27.55 -14.70
C ASP A 10 3.50 28.70 -14.64
N GLY A 11 2.60 28.69 -13.67
CA GLY A 11 1.55 29.69 -13.46
C GLY A 11 0.26 29.43 -14.23
N GLN A 12 0.19 28.42 -15.11
CA GLN A 12 -1.04 28.05 -15.79
C GLN A 12 -2.04 27.46 -14.79
N THR A 13 -3.33 27.76 -15.00
CA THR A 13 -4.41 27.20 -14.18
C THR A 13 -5.19 26.18 -14.99
N ILE A 14 -5.25 24.95 -14.47
CA ILE A 14 -6.08 23.89 -15.01
C ILE A 14 -7.34 23.70 -14.15
N THR A 15 -8.44 23.36 -14.79
CA THR A 15 -9.70 23.05 -14.09
C THR A 15 -9.90 21.54 -14.13
N LEU A 16 -9.97 20.94 -12.97
CA LEU A 16 -10.18 19.51 -12.78
C LEU A 16 -11.62 19.26 -12.29
N SER A 17 -12.20 18.16 -12.76
CA SER A 17 -13.55 17.69 -12.41
C SER A 17 -13.50 16.26 -11.87
N SER A 18 -14.09 15.31 -12.60
CA SER A 18 -14.16 13.90 -12.22
C SER A 18 -12.80 13.19 -12.23
N GLU A 19 -11.83 13.68 -12.97
CA GLU A 19 -10.47 13.13 -13.06
C GLU A 19 -9.80 13.01 -11.69
N ARG A 20 -10.13 13.93 -10.79
CA ARG A 20 -9.59 13.99 -9.43
C ARG A 20 -9.82 12.72 -8.61
N TYR A 21 -10.96 12.05 -8.83
CA TYR A 21 -11.33 10.83 -8.11
C TYR A 21 -11.33 9.59 -9.02
N GLN A 22 -11.52 9.76 -10.32
CA GLN A 22 -11.47 8.64 -11.26
C GLN A 22 -10.04 8.09 -11.40
N ALA A 23 -9.03 8.96 -11.54
CA ALA A 23 -7.66 8.53 -11.68
C ALA A 23 -7.19 7.65 -10.49
N PRO A 24 -7.33 8.08 -9.22
CA PRO A 24 -6.96 7.21 -8.10
C PRO A 24 -7.89 6.00 -7.93
N SER A 25 -9.13 6.04 -8.43
CA SER A 25 -10.05 4.89 -8.37
C SER A 25 -9.56 3.69 -9.18
N VAL A 26 -8.74 3.90 -10.21
CA VAL A 26 -8.11 2.83 -10.99
C VAL A 26 -7.29 1.88 -10.11
N LEU A 27 -6.74 2.34 -9.00
CA LEU A 27 -6.01 1.48 -8.05
C LEU A 27 -6.91 0.42 -7.39
N PHE A 28 -8.19 0.70 -7.26
CA PHE A 28 -9.18 -0.22 -6.69
C PHE A 28 -10.00 -0.95 -7.74
N ASP A 29 -10.16 -0.33 -8.92
CA ASP A 29 -10.90 -0.88 -10.04
C ASP A 29 -10.14 -0.64 -11.36
N PRO A 30 -9.16 -1.49 -11.69
CA PRO A 30 -8.38 -1.37 -12.93
C PRO A 30 -9.21 -1.55 -14.20
N SER A 31 -10.43 -2.07 -14.12
CA SER A 31 -11.32 -2.20 -15.29
C SER A 31 -11.66 -0.85 -15.93
N LEU A 32 -11.56 0.25 -15.16
CA LEU A 32 -11.75 1.62 -15.64
C LEU A 32 -10.80 2.00 -16.78
N ILE A 33 -9.65 1.32 -16.89
CA ILE A 33 -8.66 1.49 -17.97
C ILE A 33 -8.54 0.25 -18.86
N GLY A 34 -9.51 -0.66 -18.79
CA GLY A 34 -9.52 -1.89 -19.58
C GLY A 34 -8.56 -2.98 -19.12
N SER A 35 -8.06 -2.90 -17.89
CA SER A 35 -7.21 -3.94 -17.30
C SER A 35 -8.07 -4.98 -16.57
N GLU A 36 -7.74 -6.27 -16.77
CA GLU A 36 -8.37 -7.40 -16.07
C GLU A 36 -7.68 -7.75 -14.74
N GLU A 37 -6.62 -7.00 -14.38
CA GLU A 37 -5.88 -7.23 -13.14
C GLU A 37 -6.74 -6.89 -11.90
N PRO A 38 -6.54 -7.61 -10.78
CA PRO A 38 -7.27 -7.32 -9.55
C PRO A 38 -6.86 -5.98 -8.94
N GLY A 39 -7.82 -5.27 -8.35
CA GLY A 39 -7.57 -4.03 -7.62
C GLY A 39 -6.79 -4.24 -6.32
N ALA A 40 -6.28 -3.17 -5.75
CA ALA A 40 -5.42 -3.21 -4.55
C ALA A 40 -6.09 -3.94 -3.36
N ALA A 41 -7.39 -3.75 -3.17
CA ALA A 41 -8.12 -4.43 -2.10
C ALA A 41 -8.30 -5.93 -2.37
N ASP A 42 -8.49 -6.32 -3.64
CA ASP A 42 -8.62 -7.72 -4.03
C ASP A 42 -7.29 -8.45 -3.82
N VAL A 43 -6.17 -7.84 -4.22
CA VAL A 43 -4.82 -8.38 -4.01
C VAL A 43 -4.56 -8.58 -2.51
N LEU A 44 -4.91 -7.60 -1.67
CA LEU A 44 -4.74 -7.68 -0.22
C LEU A 44 -5.56 -8.83 0.38
N VAL A 45 -6.85 -8.89 0.07
CA VAL A 45 -7.74 -9.94 0.60
C VAL A 45 -7.30 -11.32 0.11
N ASN A 46 -6.96 -11.46 -1.16
CA ASN A 46 -6.45 -12.71 -1.72
C ASN A 46 -5.15 -13.17 -1.04
N SER A 47 -4.25 -12.25 -0.72
CA SER A 47 -3.01 -12.54 0.00
C SER A 47 -3.30 -13.06 1.42
N ILE A 48 -4.23 -12.43 2.13
CA ILE A 48 -4.66 -12.88 3.46
C ILE A 48 -5.32 -14.27 3.37
N GLN A 49 -6.17 -14.49 2.35
CA GLN A 49 -6.85 -15.79 2.18
C GLN A 49 -5.90 -16.93 1.83
N LYS A 50 -4.78 -16.63 1.17
CA LYS A 50 -3.71 -17.61 0.88
C LYS A 50 -2.83 -17.92 2.10
N SER A 51 -2.92 -17.12 3.16
CA SER A 51 -2.20 -17.37 4.42
C SER A 51 -2.89 -18.42 5.27
N ASP A 52 -2.17 -18.98 6.25
CA ASP A 52 -2.71 -19.93 7.20
C ASP A 52 -3.94 -19.38 7.92
N LEU A 53 -4.92 -20.23 8.18
CA LEU A 53 -6.22 -19.85 8.74
C LEU A 53 -6.07 -19.10 10.07
N ASP A 54 -5.17 -19.57 10.93
CA ASP A 54 -4.92 -19.00 12.27
C ASP A 54 -4.34 -17.59 12.22
N LEU A 55 -3.69 -17.22 11.12
CA LEU A 55 -3.08 -15.90 10.93
C LEU A 55 -4.04 -14.87 10.35
N ARG A 56 -5.07 -15.29 9.62
CA ARG A 56 -5.95 -14.38 8.85
C ARG A 56 -6.57 -13.28 9.68
N SER A 57 -7.12 -13.62 10.85
CA SER A 57 -7.73 -12.63 11.77
C SER A 57 -6.72 -11.57 12.21
N LYS A 58 -5.48 -12.00 12.50
CA LYS A 58 -4.39 -11.11 12.90
C LYS A 58 -3.95 -10.20 11.74
N LEU A 59 -3.85 -10.75 10.53
CA LEU A 59 -3.48 -9.98 9.33
C LEU A 59 -4.53 -8.91 9.02
N TYR A 60 -5.82 -9.22 9.08
CA TYR A 60 -6.87 -8.21 8.91
C TYR A 60 -6.79 -7.08 9.95
N SER A 61 -6.39 -7.39 11.17
CA SER A 61 -6.27 -6.40 12.25
C SER A 61 -4.99 -5.58 12.23
N GLN A 62 -4.05 -5.85 11.30
CA GLN A 62 -2.73 -5.22 11.22
C GLN A 62 -2.33 -4.85 9.79
N ILE A 63 -3.23 -4.25 9.04
CA ILE A 63 -2.94 -3.72 7.70
C ILE A 63 -2.19 -2.40 7.85
N VAL A 64 -1.06 -2.26 7.17
CA VAL A 64 -0.25 -1.04 7.18
C VAL A 64 -0.15 -0.49 5.76
N LEU A 65 -0.48 0.80 5.59
CA LEU A 65 -0.29 1.50 4.33
C LEU A 65 1.08 2.17 4.31
N ALA A 66 1.79 2.03 3.20
CA ALA A 66 3.08 2.66 2.94
C ALA A 66 3.15 3.15 1.48
N GLY A 67 4.07 4.06 1.21
CA GLY A 67 4.30 4.60 -0.14
C GLY A 67 3.42 5.78 -0.51
N GLY A 68 3.89 6.54 -1.50
CA GLY A 68 3.30 7.83 -1.91
C GLY A 68 1.87 7.73 -2.44
N SER A 69 1.55 6.71 -3.24
CA SER A 69 0.20 6.52 -3.81
C SER A 69 -0.87 6.36 -2.73
N SER A 70 -0.52 5.79 -1.57
CA SER A 70 -1.45 5.63 -0.45
C SER A 70 -1.79 6.95 0.25
N LEU A 71 -1.06 8.05 -0.04
CA LEU A 71 -1.32 9.40 0.49
C LEU A 71 -2.50 10.09 -0.21
N THR A 72 -3.00 9.55 -1.32
CA THR A 72 -4.21 10.08 -1.96
C THR A 72 -5.33 10.23 -0.93
N PRO A 73 -5.95 11.43 -0.85
CA PRO A 73 -7.03 11.69 0.10
C PRO A 73 -8.14 10.65 -0.01
N GLY A 74 -8.57 10.08 1.13
CA GLY A 74 -9.60 9.04 1.19
C GLY A 74 -9.12 7.62 0.86
N PHE A 75 -7.84 7.42 0.51
CA PHE A 75 -7.32 6.09 0.16
C PHE A 75 -7.51 5.06 1.29
N GLY A 76 -7.21 5.46 2.53
CA GLY A 76 -7.37 4.57 3.69
C GLY A 76 -8.82 4.19 3.95
N ASP A 77 -9.74 5.16 3.84
CA ASP A 77 -11.17 4.94 4.03
C ASP A 77 -11.74 4.03 2.92
N ARG A 78 -11.32 4.27 1.68
CA ARG A 78 -11.71 3.43 0.54
C ARG A 78 -11.17 2.01 0.72
N MET A 79 -9.91 1.85 1.11
CA MET A 79 -9.32 0.54 1.39
C MET A 79 -10.09 -0.19 2.49
N LEU A 80 -10.43 0.50 3.58
CA LEU A 80 -11.22 -0.08 4.67
C LEU A 80 -12.59 -0.56 4.18
N TYR A 81 -13.28 0.26 3.40
CA TYR A 81 -14.58 -0.07 2.82
C TYR A 81 -14.51 -1.33 1.94
N GLU A 82 -13.56 -1.35 1.01
CA GLU A 82 -13.39 -2.45 0.06
C GLU A 82 -12.98 -3.76 0.74
N VAL A 83 -12.05 -3.70 1.70
CA VAL A 83 -11.65 -4.88 2.46
C VAL A 83 -12.80 -5.40 3.31
N ARG A 84 -13.59 -4.50 3.92
CA ARG A 84 -14.75 -4.89 4.74
C ARG A 84 -15.82 -5.60 3.92
N SER A 85 -16.08 -5.14 2.70
CA SER A 85 -17.09 -5.78 1.82
C SER A 85 -16.69 -7.19 1.35
N ARG A 86 -15.40 -7.50 1.37
CA ARG A 86 -14.82 -8.79 0.94
C ARG A 86 -14.43 -9.73 2.08
N SER A 87 -14.56 -9.25 3.32
CA SER A 87 -14.18 -10.00 4.52
C SER A 87 -15.40 -10.60 5.23
N PRO A 88 -15.26 -11.67 6.01
CA PRO A 88 -16.33 -12.19 6.84
C PRO A 88 -16.89 -11.12 7.80
N SER A 89 -18.21 -11.12 8.02
CA SER A 89 -18.94 -10.04 8.72
C SER A 89 -18.46 -9.71 10.13
N HIS A 90 -17.79 -10.63 10.81
CA HIS A 90 -17.29 -10.44 12.17
C HIS A 90 -15.78 -10.13 12.24
N THR A 91 -15.14 -9.93 11.08
CA THR A 91 -13.70 -9.67 11.01
C THR A 91 -13.36 -8.29 11.54
N ARG A 92 -12.46 -8.21 12.53
CA ARG A 92 -11.91 -6.94 12.98
C ARG A 92 -10.84 -6.46 12.00
N ILE A 93 -11.14 -5.38 11.29
CA ILE A 93 -10.21 -4.77 10.33
C ILE A 93 -9.63 -3.51 10.95
N ARG A 94 -8.30 -3.37 10.90
CA ARG A 94 -7.59 -2.16 11.30
C ARG A 94 -6.55 -1.81 10.25
N ILE A 95 -6.62 -0.56 9.78
CA ILE A 95 -5.67 0.00 8.83
C ILE A 95 -4.88 1.09 9.54
N SER A 96 -3.56 0.98 9.52
CA SER A 96 -2.61 1.99 9.98
C SER A 96 -2.11 2.77 8.78
N ALA A 97 -2.29 4.08 8.79
CA ALA A 97 -1.93 4.98 7.70
C ALA A 97 -1.18 6.21 8.26
N PRO A 98 0.05 6.06 8.78
CA PRO A 98 0.79 7.17 9.35
C PRO A 98 1.03 8.27 8.29
N PRO A 99 1.03 9.57 8.66
CA PRO A 99 1.18 10.67 7.72
C PRO A 99 2.52 10.65 6.98
N GLU A 100 3.58 10.17 7.62
CA GLU A 100 4.93 10.04 7.06
C GLU A 100 5.15 8.77 6.21
N ARG A 101 4.09 8.04 5.88
CA ARG A 101 4.18 6.71 5.23
C ARG A 101 4.85 6.68 3.86
N ILE A 102 5.05 7.84 3.24
CA ILE A 102 5.85 7.93 2.02
C ILE A 102 7.30 7.44 2.25
N HIS A 103 7.83 7.67 3.45
CA HIS A 103 9.19 7.32 3.84
C HIS A 103 9.27 6.07 4.73
N SER A 104 8.15 5.43 5.06
CA SER A 104 8.10 4.34 6.05
C SER A 104 9.07 3.19 5.76
N ALA A 105 9.20 2.79 4.48
CA ALA A 105 10.12 1.73 4.10
C ALA A 105 11.59 2.12 4.34
N TYR A 106 11.95 3.34 3.98
CA TYR A 106 13.31 3.86 4.21
C TYR A 106 13.61 3.98 5.70
N VAL A 107 12.69 4.55 6.47
CA VAL A 107 12.83 4.70 7.93
C VAL A 107 12.97 3.33 8.60
N GLY A 108 12.13 2.37 8.22
CA GLY A 108 12.21 1.01 8.74
C GLY A 108 13.53 0.32 8.40
N GLY A 109 14.02 0.47 7.18
CA GLY A 109 15.32 -0.03 6.74
C GLY A 109 16.48 0.62 7.52
N SER A 110 16.42 1.93 7.74
CA SER A 110 17.41 2.67 8.53
C SER A 110 17.44 2.20 10.00
N ILE A 111 16.28 2.00 10.61
CA ILE A 111 16.16 1.46 11.96
C ILE A 111 16.77 0.06 12.03
N LEU A 112 16.38 -0.83 11.11
CA LEU A 112 16.91 -2.19 11.04
C LEU A 112 18.42 -2.19 10.90
N ALA A 113 18.97 -1.37 9.99
CA ALA A 113 20.40 -1.27 9.74
C ALA A 113 21.20 -0.72 10.95
N SER A 114 20.55 0.04 11.83
CA SER A 114 21.19 0.57 13.06
C SER A 114 21.25 -0.44 14.21
N LEU A 115 20.53 -1.55 14.13
CA LEU A 115 20.54 -2.57 15.18
C LEU A 115 21.86 -3.34 15.19
N ALA A 116 22.40 -3.59 16.39
CA ALA A 116 23.63 -4.39 16.55
C ALA A 116 23.51 -5.80 15.94
N THR A 117 22.31 -6.38 15.97
CA THR A 117 22.00 -7.69 15.39
C THR A 117 21.93 -7.71 13.86
N PHE A 118 21.93 -6.54 13.20
CA PHE A 118 21.85 -6.46 11.74
C PHE A 118 23.03 -7.15 11.05
N LYS A 119 24.21 -7.16 11.70
CA LYS A 119 25.40 -7.87 11.21
C LYS A 119 25.14 -9.37 10.95
N ASN A 120 24.23 -9.99 11.71
CA ASN A 120 23.88 -11.40 11.55
C ASN A 120 23.06 -11.67 10.27
N MET A 121 22.57 -10.61 9.61
CA MET A 121 21.82 -10.68 8.35
C MET A 121 22.70 -10.42 7.13
N TRP A 122 23.97 -10.07 7.33
CA TRP A 122 24.89 -9.80 6.23
C TRP A 122 25.30 -11.08 5.54
N VAL A 123 25.35 -11.04 4.23
CA VAL A 123 26.07 -12.03 3.43
C VAL A 123 27.49 -11.50 3.24
N SER A 124 28.49 -12.20 3.77
CA SER A 124 29.88 -11.80 3.61
C SER A 124 30.34 -12.02 2.16
N ARG A 125 31.39 -11.29 1.75
CA ARG A 125 31.97 -11.46 0.43
C ARG A 125 32.43 -12.92 0.20
N ALA A 126 33.01 -13.53 1.20
CA ALA A 126 33.48 -14.92 1.13
C ALA A 126 32.31 -15.90 0.91
N GLU A 127 31.19 -15.70 1.63
CA GLU A 127 29.98 -16.51 1.46
C GLU A 127 29.35 -16.33 0.08
N TYR A 128 29.35 -15.10 -0.45
CA TYR A 128 28.85 -14.82 -1.78
C TYR A 128 29.73 -15.45 -2.87
N GLU A 129 31.07 -15.40 -2.71
CA GLU A 129 32.01 -16.03 -3.65
C GLU A 129 31.92 -17.57 -3.62
N GLU A 130 31.55 -18.16 -2.46
CA GLU A 130 31.39 -19.63 -2.31
C GLU A 130 30.03 -20.13 -2.80
N LYS A 131 28.93 -19.41 -2.43
CA LYS A 131 27.53 -19.91 -2.63
C LYS A 131 26.77 -19.20 -3.74
N GLY A 132 27.28 -18.08 -4.25
CA GLY A 132 26.57 -17.25 -5.21
C GLY A 132 25.45 -16.42 -4.57
N SER A 133 24.45 -16.06 -5.38
CA SER A 133 23.31 -15.21 -4.97
C SER A 133 22.13 -15.97 -4.35
N ASN A 134 22.32 -17.21 -3.94
CA ASN A 134 21.25 -18.05 -3.35
C ASN A 134 21.13 -17.85 -1.85
#